data_4c94dbd157174d438e440e2bc5d4fd2c
#
_entry.id   4c94dbd157174d438e440e2bc5d4fd2c
#
_cell.length_a   1.000
_cell.length_b   1.000
_cell.length_c   1.000
_cell.angle_alpha   90.00
_cell.angle_beta   90.00
_cell.angle_gamma   90.00
#
_symmetry.space_group_name_H-M   'P 1'
#
loop_
_entity.id
_entity.type
_entity.pdbx_description
1 polymer ?
#
loop_
_entity_poly.entity_id
_entity_poly.type
_entity_poly.pdbx_seq_one_letter_code
_entity_poly.pdbx_strand_id
1 'polypeptide(L)'
;MQSTPLLIPADHPSLPGHFPGRPLVPGVVMLDRVLEAIEVHAGVDLGALQLPQVKFLQPLLPGEAARVELDGEAPRWRFKVWRGDTLLVSGEVVAGEPT
;
A
#
# COMPACT_ATOMS: atom_id res chain seq x y z
N MET A 1 -5.58 10.41 11.82
CA MET A 1 -5.44 9.75 10.52
C MET A 1 -4.30 10.38 9.74
N GLN A 2 -3.36 9.57 9.25
CA GLN A 2 -2.23 10.04 8.47
C GLN A 2 -2.48 9.79 7.00
N SER A 3 -2.06 10.73 6.16
CA SER A 3 -2.19 10.60 4.71
C SER A 3 -0.82 10.82 4.07
N THR A 4 -0.41 9.90 3.22
CA THR A 4 0.88 9.92 2.56
C THR A 4 0.69 9.77 1.06
N PRO A 5 1.29 10.66 0.24
CA PRO A 5 1.21 10.50 -1.21
C PRO A 5 1.83 9.18 -1.67
N LEU A 6 1.24 8.59 -2.70
CA LEU A 6 1.75 7.38 -3.32
C LEU A 6 1.75 7.57 -4.83
N LEU A 7 2.91 7.37 -5.44
CA LEU A 7 3.05 7.43 -6.89
C LEU A 7 4.02 6.36 -7.33
N ILE A 8 3.59 5.50 -8.24
CA ILE A 8 4.46 4.49 -8.83
C ILE A 8 4.78 4.96 -10.25
N PRO A 9 6.04 5.29 -10.54
CA PRO A 9 6.40 5.79 -11.87
C PRO A 9 6.24 4.71 -12.94
N ALA A 10 6.03 5.15 -14.18
CA ALA A 10 5.81 4.22 -15.30
C ALA A 10 7.03 3.34 -15.59
N ASP A 11 8.22 3.75 -15.14
CA ASP A 11 9.46 3.00 -15.32
C ASP A 11 9.83 2.13 -14.12
N HIS A 12 8.90 1.92 -13.20
CA HIS A 12 9.15 1.09 -12.03
C HIS A 12 9.58 -0.32 -12.46
N PRO A 13 10.63 -0.89 -11.83
CA PRO A 13 11.18 -2.19 -12.25
C PRO A 13 10.19 -3.35 -12.23
N SER A 14 9.15 -3.28 -11.41
CA SER A 14 8.15 -4.34 -11.32
C SER A 14 7.13 -4.33 -12.45
N LEU A 15 7.11 -3.29 -13.29
CA LEU A 15 6.12 -3.15 -14.34
C LEU A 15 6.46 -3.86 -15.66
N PRO A 16 7.74 -3.89 -16.11
CA PRO A 16 8.08 -4.56 -17.36
C PRO A 16 7.71 -6.05 -17.32
N GLY A 17 7.09 -6.54 -18.37
CA GLY A 17 6.70 -7.94 -18.47
C GLY A 17 5.36 -8.27 -17.84
N HIS A 18 4.76 -7.32 -17.12
CA HIS A 18 3.42 -7.49 -16.55
C HIS A 18 2.42 -6.77 -17.45
N PHE A 19 1.36 -7.46 -17.85
CA PHE A 19 0.24 -6.89 -18.60
C PHE A 19 0.70 -6.07 -19.82
N PRO A 20 1.31 -6.70 -20.85
CA PRO A 20 1.75 -5.98 -22.05
C PRO A 20 0.61 -5.16 -22.66
N GLY A 21 0.86 -3.89 -22.96
CA GLY A 21 -0.14 -2.98 -23.51
C GLY A 21 -1.09 -2.38 -22.49
N ARG A 22 -1.10 -2.89 -21.25
CA ARG A 22 -1.95 -2.38 -20.17
C ARG A 22 -1.22 -2.52 -18.84
N PRO A 23 -0.23 -1.67 -18.60
CA PRO A 23 0.51 -1.75 -17.35
C PRO A 23 -0.40 -1.42 -16.16
N LEU A 24 -0.42 -2.30 -15.17
CA LEU A 24 -1.10 -2.07 -13.91
C LEU A 24 -0.05 -2.18 -12.81
N VAL A 25 -0.22 -1.39 -11.75
CA VAL A 25 0.65 -1.52 -10.59
C VAL A 25 0.32 -2.82 -9.87
N PRO A 26 1.28 -3.74 -9.73
CA PRO A 26 1.02 -4.97 -8.98
C PRO A 26 0.63 -4.66 -7.53
N GLY A 27 -0.29 -5.46 -6.98
CA GLY A 27 -0.76 -5.26 -5.61
C GLY A 27 0.37 -5.27 -4.59
N VAL A 28 1.39 -6.12 -4.80
CA VAL A 28 2.53 -6.20 -3.88
C VAL A 28 3.31 -4.89 -3.85
N VAL A 29 3.39 -4.16 -4.97
CA VAL A 29 4.08 -2.86 -5.01
C VAL A 29 3.30 -1.83 -4.19
N MET A 30 1.98 -1.83 -4.29
CA MET A 30 1.16 -0.95 -3.46
C MET A 30 1.32 -1.27 -1.98
N LEU A 31 1.34 -2.55 -1.63
CA LEU A 31 1.53 -2.97 -0.23
C LEU A 31 2.90 -2.56 0.29
N ASP A 32 3.95 -2.66 -0.51
CA ASP A 32 5.28 -2.19 -0.11
C ASP A 32 5.25 -0.71 0.27
N ARG A 33 4.53 0.10 -0.51
CA ARG A 33 4.41 1.54 -0.22
C ARG A 33 3.60 1.79 1.05
N VAL A 34 2.55 0.99 1.28
CA VAL A 34 1.78 1.08 2.52
C VAL A 34 2.67 0.77 3.73
N LEU A 35 3.46 -0.30 3.64
CA LEU A 35 4.34 -0.70 4.74
C LEU A 35 5.41 0.35 5.00
N GLU A 36 6.01 0.93 3.94
CA GLU A 36 6.93 2.06 4.08
C GLU A 36 6.28 3.23 4.81
N ALA A 37 5.05 3.57 4.45
CA ALA A 37 4.33 4.68 5.07
C ALA A 37 4.10 4.42 6.56
N ILE A 38 3.77 3.18 6.93
CA ILE A 38 3.61 2.81 8.33
C ILE A 38 4.93 2.94 9.08
N GLU A 39 6.03 2.44 8.49
CA GLU A 39 7.34 2.51 9.13
C GLU A 39 7.78 3.96 9.35
N VAL A 40 7.57 4.83 8.37
CA VAL A 40 7.87 6.25 8.49
C VAL A 40 7.00 6.89 9.57
N HIS A 41 5.72 6.60 9.56
CA HIS A 41 4.77 7.19 10.53
C HIS A 41 5.06 6.71 11.96
N ALA A 42 5.34 5.43 12.13
CA ALA A 42 5.61 4.86 13.44
C ALA A 42 7.04 5.08 13.92
N GLY A 43 7.96 5.37 13.00
CA GLY A 43 9.37 5.58 13.32
C GLY A 43 10.11 4.31 13.68
N VAL A 44 9.62 3.15 13.23
CA VAL A 44 10.23 1.85 13.54
C VAL A 44 10.19 0.95 12.32
N ASP A 45 11.07 -0.06 12.30
CA ASP A 45 11.00 -1.14 11.32
C ASP A 45 9.93 -2.12 11.77
N LEU A 46 9.06 -2.53 10.84
CA LEU A 46 7.99 -3.46 11.17
C LEU A 46 8.48 -4.88 11.47
N GLY A 47 9.55 -5.30 10.81
CA GLY A 47 10.05 -6.66 10.98
C GLY A 47 9.00 -7.69 10.56
N ALA A 48 8.77 -8.69 11.39
CA ALA A 48 7.71 -9.66 11.16
C ALA A 48 6.35 -8.98 11.22
N LEU A 49 5.44 -9.34 10.32
CA LEU A 49 4.12 -8.74 10.28
C LEU A 49 3.08 -9.72 9.74
N GLN A 50 1.83 -9.38 9.97
CA GLN A 50 0.69 -10.11 9.45
C GLN A 50 -0.22 -9.16 8.68
N LEU A 51 -0.85 -9.68 7.65
CA LEU A 51 -1.85 -8.96 6.86
C LEU A 51 -3.16 -9.75 6.97
N PRO A 52 -3.88 -9.61 8.10
CA PRO A 52 -5.08 -10.44 8.32
C PRO A 52 -6.18 -10.20 7.31
N GLN A 53 -6.23 -9.00 6.74
CA GLN A 53 -7.23 -8.69 5.73
C GLN A 53 -6.68 -7.65 4.78
N VAL A 54 -6.71 -7.95 3.49
CA VAL A 54 -6.38 -7.01 2.41
C VAL A 54 -7.37 -7.21 1.29
N LYS A 55 -7.99 -6.13 0.83
CA LYS A 55 -8.94 -6.16 -0.29
C LYS A 55 -8.45 -5.22 -1.39
N PHE A 56 -8.27 -5.78 -2.59
CA PHE A 56 -7.94 -5.00 -3.78
C PHE A 56 -9.25 -4.77 -4.54
N LEU A 57 -9.66 -3.51 -4.64
CA LEU A 57 -10.97 -3.14 -5.18
C LEU A 57 -10.89 -2.58 -6.59
N GLN A 58 -9.87 -1.75 -6.87
CA GLN A 58 -9.68 -1.13 -8.16
C GLN A 58 -8.18 -1.07 -8.47
N PRO A 59 -7.81 -1.14 -9.76
CA PRO A 59 -6.39 -1.07 -10.11
C PRO A 59 -5.85 0.35 -10.03
N LEU A 60 -4.54 0.46 -9.83
CA LEU A 60 -3.80 1.70 -9.96
C LEU A 60 -2.95 1.60 -11.21
N LEU A 61 -2.96 2.65 -12.03
CA LEU A 61 -2.12 2.72 -13.21
C LEU A 61 -0.81 3.45 -12.85
N PRO A 62 0.29 3.08 -13.51
CA PRO A 62 1.55 3.81 -13.30
C PRO A 62 1.38 5.28 -13.64
N GLY A 63 1.97 6.15 -12.83
CA GLY A 63 1.88 7.59 -13.03
C GLY A 63 0.63 8.23 -12.45
N GLU A 64 -0.36 7.46 -12.01
CA GLU A 64 -1.53 8.03 -11.36
C GLU A 64 -1.21 8.40 -9.91
N ALA A 65 -1.64 9.59 -9.50
CA ALA A 65 -1.47 10.03 -8.12
C ALA A 65 -2.46 9.32 -7.22
N ALA A 66 -1.97 8.81 -6.11
CA ALA A 66 -2.78 8.15 -5.10
C ALA A 66 -2.32 8.61 -3.71
N ARG A 67 -3.03 8.17 -2.69
CA ARG A 67 -2.62 8.44 -1.32
C ARG A 67 -2.93 7.25 -0.43
N VAL A 68 -2.11 7.07 0.58
CA VAL A 68 -2.32 6.06 1.62
C VAL A 68 -2.84 6.77 2.85
N GLU A 69 -3.98 6.34 3.36
CA GLU A 69 -4.49 6.79 4.65
C GLU A 69 -4.19 5.72 5.69
N LEU A 70 -3.63 6.15 6.81
CA LEU A 70 -3.31 5.26 7.93
C LEU A 70 -4.11 5.65 9.15
N ASP A 71 -4.63 4.67 9.85
CA ASP A 71 -5.34 4.85 11.11
C ASP A 71 -4.89 3.79 12.10
N GLY A 72 -4.95 4.12 13.38
CA GLY A 72 -4.52 3.20 14.42
C GLY A 72 -3.09 3.48 14.87
N GLU A 73 -2.58 2.61 15.71
CA GLU A 73 -1.23 2.71 16.24
C GLU A 73 -0.68 1.31 16.53
N ALA A 74 0.64 1.25 16.77
CA ALA A 74 1.30 -0.03 17.01
C ALA A 74 0.56 -0.83 18.10
N PRO A 75 0.41 -2.14 17.93
CA PRO A 75 0.94 -2.95 16.81
C PRO A 75 -0.02 -3.11 15.63
N ARG A 76 -1.14 -2.43 15.59
CA ARG A 76 -2.19 -2.64 14.60
C ARG A 76 -2.55 -1.35 13.89
N TRP A 77 -2.47 -1.38 12.56
CA TRP A 77 -2.86 -0.25 11.72
C TRP A 77 -3.88 -0.69 10.70
N ARG A 78 -4.80 0.22 10.36
CA ARG A 78 -5.69 0.08 9.22
C ARG A 78 -5.22 1.01 8.12
N PHE A 79 -5.33 0.58 6.88
CA PHE A 79 -4.93 1.41 5.76
C PHE A 79 -5.97 1.41 4.68
N LYS A 80 -6.00 2.51 3.92
CA LYS A 80 -6.77 2.64 2.70
C LYS A 80 -5.91 3.35 1.68
N VAL A 81 -5.98 2.91 0.43
CA VAL A 81 -5.30 3.55 -0.68
C VAL A 81 -6.37 4.14 -1.59
N TRP A 82 -6.25 5.43 -1.85
CA TRP A 82 -7.23 6.19 -2.62
C TRP A 82 -6.61 6.80 -3.87
N ARG A 83 -7.38 6.83 -4.96
CA ARG A 83 -7.11 7.66 -6.12
C ARG A 83 -8.29 8.64 -6.23
N GLY A 84 -8.08 9.89 -5.83
CA GLY A 84 -9.18 10.82 -5.69
C GLY A 84 -10.20 10.28 -4.69
N ASP A 85 -11.43 10.09 -5.11
CA ASP A 85 -12.52 9.55 -4.28
C ASP A 85 -12.73 8.05 -4.46
N THR A 86 -11.86 7.40 -5.24
CA THR A 86 -11.97 5.98 -5.53
C THR A 86 -11.09 5.18 -4.58
N LEU A 87 -11.70 4.28 -3.82
CA LEU A 87 -10.96 3.38 -2.94
C LEU A 87 -10.37 2.24 -3.76
N LEU A 88 -9.05 2.12 -3.72
CA LEU A 88 -8.32 1.11 -4.48
C LEU A 88 -8.01 -0.14 -3.65
N VAL A 89 -7.55 0.05 -2.44
CA VAL A 89 -7.16 -1.04 -1.53
C VAL A 89 -7.57 -0.67 -0.12
N SER A 90 -7.99 -1.65 0.65
CA SER A 90 -8.18 -1.48 2.09
C SER A 90 -7.66 -2.71 2.81
N GLY A 91 -7.21 -2.51 4.04
CA GLY A 91 -6.70 -3.64 4.79
C GLY A 91 -6.19 -3.27 6.16
N GLU A 92 -5.52 -4.24 6.75
CA GLU A 92 -5.02 -4.14 8.11
C GLU A 92 -3.62 -4.74 8.17
N VAL A 93 -2.75 -4.10 8.95
CA VAL A 93 -1.38 -4.57 9.19
C VAL A 93 -1.21 -4.75 10.69
N VAL A 94 -0.70 -5.90 11.09
CA VAL A 94 -0.37 -6.18 12.49
C VAL A 94 1.10 -6.50 12.57
N ALA A 95 1.85 -5.73 13.35
CA ALA A 95 3.28 -5.96 13.56
C ALA A 95 3.45 -7.06 14.61
N GLY A 96 4.47 -7.91 14.40
CA GLY A 96 4.79 -9.00 15.29
C GLY A 96 4.42 -10.35 14.71
N GLU A 97 4.93 -11.39 15.36
CA GLU A 97 4.70 -12.76 14.93
C GLU A 97 3.35 -13.25 15.47
N PRO A 98 2.71 -14.22 14.77
CA PRO A 98 1.49 -14.82 15.30
C PRO A 98 1.79 -15.58 16.58
N THR A 99 0.91 -15.44 17.54
CA THR A 99 1.01 -16.15 18.82
C THR A 99 0.14 -17.40 18.82
#